data_935fc0d6c037cdc488221b429a86aefa
#
_entry.id   935fc0d6c037cdc488221b429a86aefa
#
_cell.length_a   1.000
_cell.length_b   1.000
_cell.length_c   1.000
_cell.angle_alpha   90.00
_cell.angle_beta   90.00
_cell.angle_gamma   90.00
#
_symmetry.space_group_name_H-M   'P 1'
#
loop_
_entity.id
_entity.type
_entity.pdbx_description
1 polymer ?
#
loop_
_entity_poly.entity_id
_entity_poly.type
_entity_poly.pdbx_seq_one_letter_code
_entity_poly.pdbx_strand_id
1 'polypeptide(L)'
;MKQIVIAVCALLAAAALFSGEVAAQGQPNMYGPTVTADQAKSVAAAAVAEARKNQWTMAVAIVDPAGDLVYFEKMDNTQVGSVDVAIAKARSSARFKRPTKAFQDALAAGGEGWRLLSLEGAVAVEGGVPLDVGGKIIGAIGASGGAAQQDGVTAAAGAGTLK
;
A
#
# COMPACT_ATOMS: atom_id res chain seq x y z
N MET A 1 -50.18 -32.05 20.67
CA MET A 1 -48.84 -31.93 21.29
C MET A 1 -47.68 -32.31 20.37
N LYS A 2 -47.78 -33.33 19.52
CA LYS A 2 -46.66 -33.73 18.59
C LYS A 2 -46.34 -32.71 17.49
N GLN A 3 -47.30 -31.93 17.04
CA GLN A 3 -47.05 -30.95 15.94
C GLN A 3 -46.37 -29.66 16.43
N ILE A 4 -46.50 -29.30 17.70
CA ILE A 4 -45.85 -28.11 18.28
C ILE A 4 -44.35 -28.35 18.50
N VAL A 5 -43.95 -29.57 18.81
CA VAL A 5 -42.52 -29.94 19.01
C VAL A 5 -41.75 -29.89 17.70
N ILE A 6 -42.35 -30.25 16.58
CA ILE A 6 -41.71 -30.22 15.26
C ILE A 6 -41.48 -28.79 14.79
N ALA A 7 -42.38 -27.86 15.06
CA ALA A 7 -42.23 -26.45 14.68
C ALA A 7 -41.14 -25.71 15.47
N VAL A 8 -40.91 -26.08 16.76
CA VAL A 8 -39.85 -25.47 17.56
C VAL A 8 -38.46 -25.96 17.15
N CYS A 9 -38.32 -27.24 16.77
CA CYS A 9 -37.06 -27.77 16.27
C CYS A 9 -36.68 -27.18 14.91
N ALA A 10 -37.62 -26.86 14.03
CA ALA A 10 -37.35 -26.23 12.73
C ALA A 10 -36.89 -24.76 12.87
N LEU A 11 -37.38 -24.03 13.87
CA LEU A 11 -36.96 -22.67 14.15
C LEU A 11 -35.54 -22.57 14.74
N LEU A 12 -35.10 -23.57 15.51
CA LEU A 12 -33.75 -23.62 16.08
C LEU A 12 -32.68 -24.04 15.04
N ALA A 13 -33.07 -24.81 14.03
CA ALA A 13 -32.16 -25.17 12.95
C ALA A 13 -31.88 -24.02 11.93
N ALA A 14 -32.81 -23.05 11.79
CA ALA A 14 -32.63 -21.89 10.93
C ALA A 14 -31.72 -20.80 11.50
N ALA A 15 -31.52 -20.78 12.84
CA ALA A 15 -30.63 -19.79 13.47
C ALA A 15 -29.14 -20.14 13.37
N ALA A 16 -28.78 -21.35 12.98
CA ALA A 16 -27.39 -21.80 12.89
C ALA A 16 -26.69 -21.49 11.55
N LEU A 17 -27.40 -20.94 10.56
CA LEU A 17 -26.86 -20.68 9.23
C LEU A 17 -26.39 -19.22 8.99
N PHE A 18 -26.44 -18.37 10.03
CA PHE A 18 -25.92 -17.00 9.97
C PHE A 18 -24.63 -16.78 10.79
N SER A 19 -23.85 -17.84 10.98
CA SER A 19 -22.45 -17.66 11.36
C SER A 19 -21.68 -17.26 10.13
N GLY A 20 -21.91 -16.05 9.64
CA GLY A 20 -21.02 -15.42 8.69
C GLY A 20 -19.63 -15.42 9.33
N GLU A 21 -18.69 -16.15 8.78
CA GLU A 21 -17.27 -16.01 9.11
C GLU A 21 -16.94 -14.52 8.94
N VAL A 22 -16.85 -13.80 10.05
CA VAL A 22 -16.11 -12.54 10.08
C VAL A 22 -14.70 -12.94 9.74
N ALA A 23 -14.33 -12.77 8.47
CA ALA A 23 -12.96 -12.98 8.02
C ALA A 23 -12.07 -12.26 9.02
N ALA A 24 -11.20 -12.99 9.70
CA ALA A 24 -10.27 -12.46 10.67
C ALA A 24 -9.49 -11.36 9.92
N GLN A 25 -9.75 -10.09 10.27
CA GLN A 25 -8.93 -9.00 9.78
C GLN A 25 -7.52 -9.32 10.23
N GLY A 26 -6.60 -9.54 9.28
CA GLY A 26 -5.20 -9.79 9.58
C GLY A 26 -4.72 -8.77 10.61
N GLN A 27 -3.86 -9.19 11.53
CA GLN A 27 -3.31 -8.31 12.56
C GLN A 27 -2.85 -7.01 11.90
N PRO A 28 -3.26 -5.84 12.41
CA PRO A 28 -2.87 -4.57 11.81
C PRO A 28 -1.35 -4.48 11.81
N ASN A 29 -0.74 -4.23 10.66
CA ASN A 29 0.70 -4.01 10.55
C ASN A 29 1.10 -2.92 11.55
N MET A 30 2.01 -3.27 12.48
CA MET A 30 2.53 -2.31 13.45
C MET A 30 3.64 -1.48 12.82
N TYR A 31 3.85 -0.28 13.33
CA TYR A 31 5.05 0.46 13.00
C TYR A 31 6.25 -0.12 13.76
N GLY A 32 7.38 -0.19 13.05
CA GLY A 32 8.69 -0.55 13.59
C GLY A 32 9.59 0.67 13.82
N PRO A 33 10.88 0.43 14.08
CA PRO A 33 11.87 1.49 14.08
C PRO A 33 11.95 2.13 12.69
N THR A 34 12.32 3.41 12.63
CA THR A 34 12.46 4.16 11.38
C THR A 34 13.50 3.54 10.45
N VAL A 35 13.22 3.51 9.14
CA VAL A 35 14.19 3.15 8.11
C VAL A 35 15.44 4.02 8.22
N THR A 36 16.63 3.39 8.23
CA THR A 36 17.88 4.14 8.27
C THR A 36 18.23 4.75 6.91
N ALA A 37 19.10 5.77 6.91
CA ALA A 37 19.55 6.39 5.66
C ALA A 37 20.24 5.39 4.71
N ASP A 38 20.98 4.42 5.25
CA ASP A 38 21.65 3.41 4.44
C ASP A 38 20.67 2.37 3.86
N GLN A 39 19.66 1.97 4.63
CA GLN A 39 18.56 1.16 4.10
C GLN A 39 17.80 1.93 3.01
N ALA A 40 17.49 3.19 3.24
CA ALA A 40 16.79 4.03 2.27
C ALA A 40 17.55 4.15 0.95
N LYS A 41 18.88 4.36 0.99
CA LYS A 41 19.74 4.37 -0.20
C LYS A 41 19.73 3.03 -0.93
N SER A 42 19.82 1.91 -0.20
CA SER A 42 19.80 0.57 -0.78
C SER A 42 18.48 0.27 -1.48
N VAL A 43 17.37 0.63 -0.85
CA VAL A 43 16.01 0.51 -1.40
C VAL A 43 15.87 1.35 -2.67
N ALA A 44 16.29 2.61 -2.64
CA ALA A 44 16.23 3.50 -3.79
C ALA A 44 17.11 3.00 -4.95
N ALA A 45 18.33 2.53 -4.65
CA ALA A 45 19.24 2.00 -5.66
C ALA A 45 18.64 0.80 -6.41
N ALA A 46 17.97 -0.12 -5.72
CA ALA A 46 17.30 -1.26 -6.33
C ALA A 46 16.10 -0.82 -7.20
N ALA A 47 15.31 0.13 -6.74
CA ALA A 47 14.21 0.70 -7.50
C ALA A 47 14.70 1.38 -8.79
N VAL A 48 15.76 2.19 -8.69
CA VAL A 48 16.38 2.87 -9.86
C VAL A 48 17.01 1.85 -10.81
N ALA A 49 17.62 0.78 -10.31
CA ALA A 49 18.17 -0.29 -11.14
C ALA A 49 17.06 -1.00 -11.95
N GLU A 50 15.92 -1.30 -11.33
CA GLU A 50 14.78 -1.89 -12.05
C GLU A 50 14.20 -0.91 -13.08
N ALA A 51 14.07 0.37 -12.76
CA ALA A 51 13.64 1.39 -13.72
C ALA A 51 14.58 1.46 -14.93
N ARG A 52 15.91 1.50 -14.70
CA ARG A 52 16.92 1.52 -15.78
C ARG A 52 16.87 0.30 -16.68
N LYS A 53 16.71 -0.89 -16.07
CA LYS A 53 16.57 -2.17 -16.81
C LYS A 53 15.40 -2.12 -17.79
N ASN A 54 14.31 -1.46 -17.43
CA ASN A 54 13.11 -1.32 -18.24
C ASN A 54 13.08 -0.04 -19.07
N GLN A 55 14.14 0.76 -19.07
CA GLN A 55 14.24 2.04 -19.78
C GLN A 55 13.18 3.07 -19.35
N TRP A 56 12.79 3.03 -18.07
CA TRP A 56 11.89 4.01 -17.48
C TRP A 56 12.69 5.09 -16.74
N THR A 57 12.19 6.33 -16.77
CA THR A 57 12.76 7.44 -16.00
C THR A 57 11.86 7.73 -14.81
N MET A 58 12.41 7.63 -13.60
CA MET A 58 11.63 7.65 -12.34
C MET A 58 12.19 8.67 -11.34
N ALA A 59 11.29 9.23 -10.55
CA ALA A 59 11.59 9.82 -9.26
C ALA A 59 11.25 8.78 -8.18
N VAL A 60 12.15 8.58 -7.22
CA VAL A 60 12.03 7.61 -6.12
C VAL A 60 12.17 8.34 -4.80
N ALA A 61 11.20 8.21 -3.92
CA ALA A 61 11.17 8.80 -2.58
C ALA A 61 11.07 7.70 -1.53
N ILE A 62 11.89 7.78 -0.49
CA ILE A 62 11.82 6.94 0.71
C ILE A 62 11.44 7.84 1.88
N VAL A 63 10.41 7.45 2.61
CA VAL A 63 9.93 8.15 3.79
C VAL A 63 9.94 7.24 5.02
N ASP A 64 9.99 7.85 6.19
CA ASP A 64 9.83 7.17 7.47
C ASP A 64 8.35 6.81 7.76
N PRO A 65 8.03 6.17 8.90
CA PRO A 65 6.65 5.85 9.24
C PRO A 65 5.72 7.05 9.40
N ALA A 66 6.25 8.23 9.75
CA ALA A 66 5.47 9.48 9.84
C ALA A 66 5.21 10.10 8.46
N GLY A 67 5.96 9.66 7.44
CA GLY A 67 5.91 10.18 6.08
C GLY A 67 6.93 11.29 5.82
N ASP A 68 7.91 11.46 6.69
CA ASP A 68 8.98 12.43 6.49
C ASP A 68 10.04 11.86 5.55
N LEU A 69 10.58 12.72 4.67
CA LEU A 69 11.50 12.30 3.62
C LEU A 69 12.87 11.92 4.21
N VAL A 70 13.31 10.68 3.97
CA VAL A 70 14.62 10.17 4.38
C VAL A 70 15.61 10.17 3.22
N TYR A 71 15.16 9.80 2.01
CA TYR A 71 15.99 9.77 0.80
C TYR A 71 15.16 10.06 -0.44
N PHE A 72 15.78 10.71 -1.42
CA PHE A 72 15.15 11.01 -2.70
C PHE A 72 16.16 10.92 -3.83
N GLU A 73 15.78 10.31 -4.95
CA GLU A 73 16.53 10.30 -6.19
C GLU A 73 15.61 10.58 -7.38
N LYS A 74 16.01 11.51 -8.25
CA LYS A 74 15.34 11.76 -9.52
C LYS A 74 16.28 11.40 -10.65
N MET A 75 15.89 10.46 -11.49
CA MET A 75 16.64 10.12 -12.71
C MET A 75 16.55 11.26 -13.72
N ASP A 76 17.58 11.36 -14.60
CA ASP A 76 17.57 12.31 -15.71
C ASP A 76 16.34 12.08 -16.60
N ASN A 77 15.84 13.17 -17.17
CA ASN A 77 14.65 13.18 -18.02
C ASN A 77 13.32 12.74 -17.36
N THR A 78 13.30 12.52 -16.05
CA THR A 78 12.02 12.30 -15.34
C THR A 78 11.19 13.57 -15.37
N GLN A 79 9.90 13.44 -15.67
CA GLN A 79 8.97 14.58 -15.70
C GLN A 79 8.95 15.35 -14.36
N VAL A 80 8.75 16.65 -14.42
CA VAL A 80 8.87 17.54 -13.26
C VAL A 80 7.86 17.17 -12.15
N GLY A 81 6.62 16.91 -12.51
CA GLY A 81 5.56 16.59 -11.54
C GLY A 81 5.78 15.29 -10.77
N SER A 82 6.64 14.38 -11.26
CA SER A 82 6.92 13.10 -10.59
C SER A 82 7.64 13.24 -9.25
N VAL A 83 8.29 14.38 -8.98
CA VAL A 83 8.93 14.65 -7.69
C VAL A 83 7.90 14.64 -6.57
N ASP A 84 6.89 15.49 -6.69
CA ASP A 84 5.84 15.61 -5.67
C ASP A 84 4.98 14.35 -5.61
N VAL A 85 4.70 13.72 -6.75
CA VAL A 85 3.89 12.50 -6.83
C VAL A 85 4.59 11.32 -6.16
N ALA A 86 5.91 11.14 -6.35
CA ALA A 86 6.66 10.07 -5.69
C ALA A 86 6.62 10.24 -4.17
N ILE A 87 6.85 11.45 -3.66
CA ILE A 87 6.78 11.77 -2.24
C ILE A 87 5.37 11.54 -1.68
N ALA A 88 4.34 12.00 -2.39
CA ALA A 88 2.95 11.82 -1.97
C ALA A 88 2.54 10.33 -1.90
N LYS A 89 2.95 9.52 -2.89
CA LYS A 89 2.73 8.05 -2.88
C LYS A 89 3.42 7.37 -1.71
N ALA A 90 4.69 7.73 -1.43
CA ALA A 90 5.42 7.21 -0.28
C ALA A 90 4.71 7.56 1.03
N ARG A 91 4.36 8.84 1.24
CA ARG A 91 3.63 9.32 2.42
C ARG A 91 2.30 8.61 2.62
N SER A 92 1.52 8.49 1.55
CA SER A 92 0.24 7.78 1.59
C SER A 92 0.45 6.33 2.02
N SER A 93 1.43 5.64 1.44
CA SER A 93 1.71 4.24 1.76
C SER A 93 2.16 4.04 3.22
N ALA A 94 3.05 4.90 3.74
CA ALA A 94 3.51 4.85 5.12
C ALA A 94 2.37 5.08 6.11
N ARG A 95 1.62 6.17 5.94
CA ARG A 95 0.62 6.62 6.89
C ARG A 95 -0.62 5.72 6.94
N PHE A 96 -1.01 5.16 5.80
CA PHE A 96 -2.17 4.26 5.70
C PHE A 96 -1.80 2.77 5.73
N LYS A 97 -0.51 2.42 5.89
CA LYS A 97 0.01 1.06 6.07
C LYS A 97 -0.40 0.09 4.96
N ARG A 98 -0.46 0.57 3.71
CA ARG A 98 -0.86 -0.23 2.56
C ARG A 98 -0.30 0.32 1.25
N PRO A 99 -0.14 -0.50 0.23
CA PRO A 99 0.20 -0.02 -1.11
C PRO A 99 -0.85 0.96 -1.62
N THR A 100 -0.41 2.00 -2.35
CA THR A 100 -1.34 2.96 -2.96
C THR A 100 -2.21 2.31 -4.05
N LYS A 101 -1.78 1.17 -4.60
CA LYS A 101 -2.60 0.33 -5.48
C LYS A 101 -3.93 -0.06 -4.83
N ALA A 102 -3.96 -0.35 -3.53
CA ALA A 102 -5.20 -0.70 -2.83
C ALA A 102 -6.23 0.44 -2.86
N PHE A 103 -5.77 1.68 -2.81
CA PHE A 103 -6.64 2.84 -2.98
C PHE A 103 -7.09 3.02 -4.44
N GLN A 104 -6.18 2.84 -5.40
CA GLN A 104 -6.51 2.87 -6.83
C GLN A 104 -7.61 1.86 -7.16
N ASP A 105 -7.45 0.61 -6.72
CA ASP A 105 -8.41 -0.46 -7.00
C ASP A 105 -9.77 -0.20 -6.33
N ALA A 106 -9.77 0.26 -5.08
CA ALA A 106 -11.00 0.61 -4.37
C ALA A 106 -11.73 1.78 -5.04
N LEU A 107 -11.00 2.81 -5.48
CA LEU A 107 -11.59 3.94 -6.20
C LEU A 107 -12.16 3.51 -7.56
N ALA A 108 -11.44 2.66 -8.30
CA ALA A 108 -11.88 2.13 -9.59
C ALA A 108 -13.13 1.25 -9.48
N ALA A 109 -13.32 0.56 -8.34
CA ALA A 109 -14.52 -0.23 -8.06
C ALA A 109 -15.78 0.64 -7.87
N GLY A 110 -15.62 1.94 -7.61
CA GLY A 110 -16.74 2.86 -7.38
C GLY A 110 -17.45 2.66 -6.05
N GLY A 111 -18.70 3.13 -5.95
CA GLY A 111 -19.52 2.96 -4.76
C GLY A 111 -18.83 3.48 -3.48
N GLU A 112 -18.66 2.61 -2.48
CA GLU A 112 -17.99 2.93 -1.23
C GLU A 112 -16.53 3.42 -1.42
N GLY A 113 -15.87 3.02 -2.51
CA GLY A 113 -14.50 3.46 -2.84
C GLY A 113 -14.38 4.96 -3.05
N TRP A 114 -15.45 5.66 -3.39
CA TRP A 114 -15.43 7.12 -3.58
C TRP A 114 -15.15 7.89 -2.27
N ARG A 115 -15.31 7.27 -1.12
CA ARG A 115 -14.89 7.85 0.17
C ARG A 115 -13.41 8.22 0.20
N LEU A 116 -12.58 7.55 -0.61
CA LEU A 116 -11.15 7.87 -0.72
C LEU A 116 -10.89 9.30 -1.18
N LEU A 117 -11.82 9.92 -1.91
CA LEU A 117 -11.70 11.31 -2.36
C LEU A 117 -11.76 12.32 -1.19
N SER A 118 -12.32 11.93 -0.05
CA SER A 118 -12.36 12.74 1.17
C SER A 118 -11.27 12.39 2.18
N LEU A 119 -10.45 11.37 1.90
CA LEU A 119 -9.41 10.92 2.82
C LEU A 119 -8.11 11.71 2.56
N GLU A 120 -7.86 12.71 3.39
CA GLU A 120 -6.70 13.60 3.24
C GLU A 120 -5.38 12.83 3.26
N GLY A 121 -4.54 13.08 2.27
CA GLY A 121 -3.24 12.43 2.11
C GLY A 121 -3.28 11.04 1.50
N ALA A 122 -4.45 10.47 1.18
CA ALA A 122 -4.54 9.24 0.41
C ALA A 122 -4.27 9.53 -1.07
N VAL A 123 -3.41 8.72 -1.69
CA VAL A 123 -3.08 8.78 -3.12
C VAL A 123 -3.59 7.50 -3.78
N ALA A 124 -4.61 7.64 -4.64
CA ALA A 124 -5.23 6.52 -5.33
C ALA A 124 -4.57 6.27 -6.70
N VAL A 125 -3.25 6.22 -6.73
CA VAL A 125 -2.43 5.90 -7.91
C VAL A 125 -1.30 4.97 -7.49
N GLU A 126 -1.17 3.82 -8.13
CA GLU A 126 -0.15 2.81 -7.85
C GLU A 126 1.28 3.38 -7.91
N GLY A 127 2.18 2.87 -7.07
CA GLY A 127 3.59 3.27 -7.00
C GLY A 127 4.07 3.61 -5.58
N GLY A 128 3.20 3.58 -4.57
CA GLY A 128 3.59 3.64 -3.16
C GLY A 128 3.52 2.25 -2.53
N VAL A 129 4.59 1.82 -1.83
CA VAL A 129 4.70 0.50 -1.20
C VAL A 129 5.29 0.64 0.21
N PRO A 130 4.68 0.03 1.26
CA PRO A 130 5.26 0.02 2.58
C PRO A 130 6.61 -0.72 2.59
N LEU A 131 7.54 -0.27 3.41
CA LEU A 131 8.76 -0.99 3.73
C LEU A 131 8.51 -1.80 5.00
N ASP A 132 8.36 -3.11 4.84
CA ASP A 132 8.08 -4.04 5.93
C ASP A 132 9.33 -4.86 6.29
N VAL A 133 9.63 -4.94 7.58
CA VAL A 133 10.67 -5.80 8.12
C VAL A 133 10.12 -6.56 9.33
N GLY A 134 10.03 -7.87 9.20
CA GLY A 134 9.51 -8.73 10.27
C GLY A 134 8.05 -8.41 10.65
N GLY A 135 7.20 -8.03 9.69
CA GLY A 135 5.80 -7.67 9.91
C GLY A 135 5.60 -6.28 10.50
N LYS A 136 6.64 -5.43 10.48
CA LYS A 136 6.58 -4.05 10.98
C LYS A 136 6.94 -3.08 9.88
N ILE A 137 6.12 -2.04 9.71
CA ILE A 137 6.36 -0.97 8.75
C ILE A 137 7.40 -0.01 9.32
N ILE A 138 8.54 0.09 8.64
CA ILE A 138 9.66 0.97 9.02
C ILE A 138 9.71 2.25 8.17
N GLY A 139 8.82 2.37 7.19
CA GLY A 139 8.72 3.48 6.26
C GLY A 139 7.96 3.07 5.02
N ALA A 140 8.15 3.81 3.93
CA ALA A 140 7.61 3.46 2.62
C ALA A 140 8.46 4.02 1.48
N ILE A 141 8.34 3.39 0.32
CA ILE A 141 8.86 3.89 -0.96
C ILE A 141 7.72 4.40 -1.82
N GLY A 142 7.98 5.47 -2.58
CA GLY A 142 7.12 5.93 -3.65
C GLY A 142 7.92 6.11 -4.94
N ALA A 143 7.40 5.61 -6.05
CA ALA A 143 7.96 5.82 -7.38
C ALA A 143 6.95 6.52 -8.29
N SER A 144 7.45 7.38 -9.18
CA SER A 144 6.65 8.08 -10.18
C SER A 144 7.51 8.47 -11.37
N GLY A 145 6.97 8.31 -12.57
CA GLY A 145 7.66 8.68 -13.82
C GLY A 145 7.06 8.04 -15.06
N GLY A 146 6.39 6.93 -14.90
CA GLY A 146 5.76 6.15 -15.95
C GLY A 146 4.25 5.97 -15.78
N ALA A 147 3.73 4.90 -16.38
CA ALA A 147 2.39 4.43 -16.07
C ALA A 147 2.31 3.91 -14.62
N ALA A 148 1.12 3.93 -14.01
CA ALA A 148 0.95 3.54 -12.62
C ALA A 148 1.53 2.14 -12.30
N GLN A 149 1.36 1.18 -13.20
CA GLN A 149 1.92 -0.17 -13.05
C GLN A 149 3.45 -0.17 -13.09
N GLN A 150 4.08 0.67 -13.92
CA GLN A 150 5.55 0.80 -13.99
C GLN A 150 6.10 1.40 -12.70
N ASP A 151 5.41 2.40 -12.16
CA ASP A 151 5.71 2.98 -10.86
C ASP A 151 5.62 1.92 -9.75
N GLY A 152 4.56 1.08 -9.78
CA GLY A 152 4.36 -0.03 -8.86
C GLY A 152 5.47 -1.08 -8.92
N VAL A 153 5.88 -1.51 -10.11
CA VAL A 153 6.99 -2.46 -10.32
C VAL A 153 8.30 -1.88 -9.76
N THR A 154 8.57 -0.62 -10.07
CA THR A 154 9.76 0.09 -9.58
C THR A 154 9.80 0.15 -8.06
N ALA A 155 8.70 0.55 -7.43
CA ALA A 155 8.61 0.64 -5.97
C ALA A 155 8.72 -0.74 -5.29
N ALA A 156 8.08 -1.76 -5.87
CA ALA A 156 8.13 -3.13 -5.36
C ALA A 156 9.56 -3.72 -5.42
N ALA A 157 10.33 -3.44 -6.47
CA ALA A 157 11.72 -3.86 -6.58
C ALA A 157 12.59 -3.27 -5.45
N GLY A 158 12.39 -1.99 -5.11
CA GLY A 158 13.05 -1.38 -3.97
C GLY A 158 12.64 -2.00 -2.64
N ALA A 159 11.33 -2.09 -2.39
CA ALA A 159 10.81 -2.64 -1.13
C ALA A 159 11.26 -4.09 -0.88
N GLY A 160 11.41 -4.89 -1.94
CA GLY A 160 11.84 -6.29 -1.87
C GLY A 160 13.29 -6.51 -1.40
N THR A 161 14.08 -5.47 -1.24
CA THR A 161 15.47 -5.57 -0.72
C THR A 161 15.54 -5.68 0.80
N LEU A 162 14.47 -5.31 1.49
CA LEU A 162 14.36 -5.43 2.94
C LEU A 162 13.66 -6.75 3.30
N LYS A 163 14.24 -7.48 4.23
CA LYS A 163 13.72 -8.77 4.72
C LYS A 163 13.56 -8.73 6.23
#